data_549b88826cd025da5bd6d1437bb8182f
#
_entry.id   549b88826cd025da5bd6d1437bb8182f
#
_cell.length_a   1.000
_cell.length_b   1.000
_cell.length_c   1.000
_cell.angle_alpha   90.00
_cell.angle_beta   90.00
_cell.angle_gamma   90.00
#
_symmetry.space_group_name_H-M   'P 1'
#
loop_
_entity.id
_entity.type
_entity.pdbx_description
1 polymer ?
#
loop_
_entity_poly.entity_id
_entity_poly.type
_entity_poly.pdbx_seq_one_letter_code
_entity_poly.pdbx_strand_id
1 'polypeptide(L)'
;MTKKSLKSILPAAGRMLVAGIIAVSLFASCNKEETAAKDITITEGGQSSWAIAYDKLEGNAGEFLEAFSKHTGCTPKSYLETSQQNANEILVGKTSRQETKDALKGMTNGFRIAFQGDKLVIAGTDDTWTAVALYEFEKKVLKSSKYLSGGSLKIPENLNIGESYDDPQTIARLLNHGYTQFTLATEKVMACAGEGQIKVAQGATSDGNHVYFVLRNSGDSQAMVFKYDMTGKQVAKSAVFNGGHCNDMTLNTRTSTLYVAHGSAAPKVLTPIAAGNLSIKTNMNISVGTGAISYNAARNCYVTSQGGKNLVLFDAGFKKMQTYSRTDDTGYTAQGMGCDDHYVYFPMSSSKDNVLVTYDWNGRYVATLKIALSLESESMFYAAGNYYVNFHSHNDIDRYS
;
A
#
# COMPACT_ATOMS: atom_id res chain seq x y z
N MET A 1 -7.27 -29.83 18.73
CA MET A 1 -6.51 -29.50 17.51
C MET A 1 -5.88 -28.14 17.72
N THR A 2 -4.58 -28.11 17.91
CA THR A 2 -3.81 -26.93 18.33
C THR A 2 -3.59 -25.99 17.15
N LYS A 3 -4.04 -24.74 17.26
CA LYS A 3 -3.74 -23.64 16.35
C LYS A 3 -2.23 -23.41 16.31
N LYS A 4 -1.53 -23.90 15.30
CA LYS A 4 -0.17 -23.46 15.00
C LYS A 4 -0.29 -22.22 14.09
N SER A 5 0.03 -21.07 14.66
CA SER A 5 0.16 -19.80 13.94
C SER A 5 1.24 -19.91 12.85
N LEU A 6 1.01 -19.28 11.69
CA LEU A 6 1.98 -19.13 10.59
C LEU A 6 3.36 -18.56 11.00
N LYS A 7 3.49 -18.12 12.24
CA LYS A 7 4.76 -17.63 12.82
C LYS A 7 5.88 -18.69 12.88
N SER A 8 5.59 -19.96 12.65
CA SER A 8 6.55 -21.06 12.85
C SER A 8 7.14 -21.67 11.58
N ILE A 9 6.77 -21.22 10.38
CA ILE A 9 7.15 -21.88 9.11
C ILE A 9 8.11 -21.05 8.26
N LEU A 10 8.33 -19.77 8.55
CA LEU A 10 9.42 -19.03 7.93
C LEU A 10 10.74 -19.41 8.63
N PRO A 11 11.73 -19.95 7.91
CA PRO A 11 13.06 -20.16 8.50
C PRO A 11 13.59 -18.83 9.00
N ALA A 12 14.45 -18.86 10.03
CA ALA A 12 15.00 -17.69 10.71
C ALA A 12 15.61 -16.64 9.74
N ALA A 13 16.01 -17.06 8.54
CA ALA A 13 16.46 -16.19 7.45
C ALA A 13 15.33 -15.32 6.86
N GLY A 14 14.08 -15.80 6.81
CA GLY A 14 12.94 -14.99 6.34
C GLY A 14 12.52 -13.89 7.32
N ARG A 15 12.84 -14.05 8.60
CA ARG A 15 12.64 -12.99 9.62
C ARG A 15 13.66 -11.87 9.56
N MET A 16 14.85 -12.11 9.00
CA MET A 16 15.87 -11.07 8.78
C MET A 16 15.56 -10.16 7.58
N LEU A 17 14.74 -10.60 6.65
CA LEU A 17 14.41 -9.82 5.44
C LEU A 17 13.30 -8.79 5.67
N VAL A 18 12.52 -8.91 6.74
CA VAL A 18 11.47 -7.93 7.12
C VAL A 18 11.96 -6.98 8.23
N ALA A 19 13.01 -7.36 8.96
CA ALA A 19 13.70 -6.44 9.86
C ALA A 19 14.71 -5.64 9.04
N GLY A 20 14.36 -4.39 8.72
CA GLY A 20 15.27 -3.46 8.07
C GLY A 20 16.66 -3.56 8.68
N ILE A 21 17.67 -3.48 7.86
CA ILE A 21 19.06 -3.36 8.29
C ILE A 21 19.17 -2.10 9.13
N ILE A 22 18.93 -2.23 10.44
CA ILE A 22 19.44 -1.27 11.40
C ILE A 22 20.94 -1.56 11.43
N ALA A 23 21.72 -0.73 10.76
CA ALA A 23 23.14 -0.65 10.99
C ALA A 23 23.32 -0.21 12.44
N VAL A 24 23.37 -1.17 13.36
CA VAL A 24 23.85 -0.95 14.73
C VAL A 24 25.35 -0.84 14.62
N SER A 25 25.84 0.39 14.47
CA SER A 25 27.20 0.71 14.81
C SER A 25 27.33 0.57 16.33
N LEU A 26 27.91 -0.55 16.78
CA LEU A 26 28.40 -0.71 18.14
C LEU A 26 29.52 0.32 18.36
N PHE A 27 29.17 1.48 18.85
CA PHE A 27 30.11 2.37 19.48
C PHE A 27 30.20 2.05 20.95
N ALA A 28 31.43 1.80 21.37
CA ALA A 28 31.83 1.58 22.74
C ALA A 28 31.24 2.65 23.67
N SER A 29 30.68 2.17 24.77
CA SER A 29 30.23 2.92 25.94
C SER A 29 31.28 3.97 26.38
N CYS A 30 30.98 5.25 26.09
CA CYS A 30 31.39 6.34 26.94
C CYS A 30 30.13 6.88 27.61
N ASN A 31 30.03 6.79 28.92
CA ASN A 31 29.01 7.46 29.72
C ASN A 31 29.08 8.98 29.49
N LYS A 32 28.33 9.46 28.49
CA LYS A 32 27.86 10.84 28.47
C LYS A 32 26.40 10.76 28.91
N GLU A 33 26.06 11.53 29.96
CA GLU A 33 24.68 11.83 30.26
C GLU A 33 24.02 12.32 28.98
N GLU A 34 23.10 11.52 28.40
CA GLU A 34 22.24 11.94 27.31
C GLU A 34 21.36 13.05 27.90
N THR A 35 21.70 14.30 27.66
CA THR A 35 20.79 15.39 27.88
C THR A 35 19.53 15.10 27.05
N ALA A 36 18.38 14.99 27.70
CA ALA A 36 17.11 14.73 27.03
C ALA A 36 16.93 15.78 25.91
N ALA A 37 16.62 15.31 24.70
CA ALA A 37 16.40 16.19 23.55
C ALA A 37 15.30 17.21 23.89
N LYS A 38 15.50 18.47 23.50
CA LYS A 38 14.54 19.55 23.73
C LYS A 38 13.29 19.31 22.89
N ASP A 39 12.12 19.42 23.51
CA ASP A 39 10.86 19.41 22.78
C ASP A 39 10.62 20.75 22.09
N ILE A 40 10.26 20.69 20.82
CA ILE A 40 9.87 21.83 20.00
C ILE A 40 8.34 21.87 19.95
N THR A 41 7.74 22.97 20.38
CA THR A 41 6.29 23.17 20.33
C THR A 41 5.88 23.61 18.92
N ILE A 42 5.06 22.79 18.27
CA ILE A 42 4.50 23.07 16.94
C ILE A 42 3.14 23.75 17.07
N THR A 43 2.26 23.21 17.94
CA THR A 43 0.97 23.83 18.25
C THR A 43 0.75 23.89 19.75
N GLU A 44 0.04 24.91 20.22
CA GLU A 44 -0.40 25.04 21.60
C GLU A 44 -1.69 25.87 21.67
N GLY A 45 -2.70 25.38 22.42
CA GLY A 45 -3.99 26.09 22.59
C GLY A 45 -4.73 26.39 21.27
N GLY A 46 -4.61 25.49 20.26
CA GLY A 46 -5.22 25.66 18.94
C GLY A 46 -4.53 26.71 18.05
N GLN A 47 -3.32 27.15 18.43
CA GLN A 47 -2.51 28.11 17.65
C GLN A 47 -1.16 27.53 17.28
N SER A 48 -0.55 28.07 16.22
CA SER A 48 0.81 27.73 15.79
C SER A 48 1.54 28.95 15.27
N SER A 49 2.81 29.06 15.65
CA SER A 49 3.76 29.99 15.00
C SER A 49 4.44 29.35 13.77
N TRP A 50 4.18 28.08 13.53
CA TRP A 50 4.71 27.33 12.39
C TRP A 50 3.80 27.51 11.18
N ALA A 51 4.40 27.59 10.00
CA ALA A 51 3.71 27.56 8.73
C ALA A 51 4.04 26.27 7.97
N ILE A 52 3.12 25.81 7.12
CA ILE A 52 3.34 24.67 6.25
C ILE A 52 3.71 25.18 4.86
N ALA A 53 4.91 24.85 4.41
CA ALA A 53 5.39 25.19 3.08
C ALA A 53 5.52 23.91 2.23
N TYR A 54 4.88 23.88 1.06
CA TYR A 54 4.93 22.70 0.19
C TYR A 54 5.56 22.99 -1.16
N ASP A 55 6.05 21.92 -1.77
CA ASP A 55 6.48 21.94 -3.17
C ASP A 55 5.30 22.03 -4.13
N LYS A 56 4.17 21.40 -3.81
CA LYS A 56 2.93 21.36 -4.60
C LYS A 56 1.69 21.41 -3.71
N LEU A 57 0.65 22.14 -4.14
CA LEU A 57 -0.63 22.21 -3.43
C LEU A 57 -1.59 21.05 -3.74
N GLU A 58 -1.33 20.27 -4.77
CA GLU A 58 -2.25 19.25 -5.26
C GLU A 58 -2.13 17.93 -4.47
N GLY A 59 -3.27 17.28 -4.24
CA GLY A 59 -3.34 15.92 -3.70
C GLY A 59 -2.97 15.83 -2.23
N ASN A 60 -1.87 15.16 -1.92
CA ASN A 60 -1.46 14.78 -0.56
C ASN A 60 -1.30 15.96 0.42
N ALA A 61 -0.95 17.15 -0.05
CA ALA A 61 -0.79 18.33 0.80
C ALA A 61 -2.12 18.82 1.37
N GLY A 62 -3.20 18.79 0.59
CA GLY A 62 -4.54 19.14 1.06
C GLY A 62 -5.04 18.18 2.13
N GLU A 63 -4.89 16.88 1.91
CA GLU A 63 -5.25 15.84 2.87
C GLU A 63 -4.43 15.97 4.17
N PHE A 64 -3.14 16.28 4.05
CA PHE A 64 -2.29 16.51 5.21
C PHE A 64 -2.74 17.70 6.06
N LEU A 65 -3.09 18.82 5.42
CA LEU A 65 -3.63 20.01 6.13
C LEU A 65 -4.92 19.69 6.90
N GLU A 66 -5.81 18.95 6.26
CA GLU A 66 -7.05 18.52 6.89
C GLU A 66 -6.77 17.60 8.09
N ALA A 67 -5.90 16.60 7.92
CA ALA A 67 -5.49 15.72 8.99
C ALA A 67 -4.80 16.47 10.14
N PHE A 68 -3.87 17.36 9.81
CA PHE A 68 -3.18 18.18 10.79
C PHE A 68 -4.17 19.04 11.61
N SER A 69 -5.07 19.75 10.94
CA SER A 69 -6.08 20.59 11.59
C SER A 69 -7.04 19.76 12.45
N LYS A 70 -7.47 18.62 11.95
CA LYS A 70 -8.36 17.70 12.67
C LYS A 70 -7.75 17.18 13.97
N HIS A 71 -6.46 16.80 13.94
CA HIS A 71 -5.80 16.23 15.12
C HIS A 71 -5.35 17.29 16.12
N THR A 72 -4.85 18.43 15.66
CA THR A 72 -4.30 19.48 16.53
C THR A 72 -5.30 20.55 16.95
N GLY A 73 -6.45 20.66 16.27
CA GLY A 73 -7.38 21.79 16.43
C GLY A 73 -6.83 23.11 15.89
N CYS A 74 -5.70 23.10 15.18
CA CYS A 74 -5.03 24.27 14.66
C CYS A 74 -4.99 24.22 13.13
N THR A 75 -5.35 25.31 12.46
CA THR A 75 -5.17 25.49 11.02
C THR A 75 -3.99 26.44 10.79
N PRO A 76 -2.77 25.92 10.55
CA PRO A 76 -1.59 26.75 10.35
C PRO A 76 -1.66 27.48 9.01
N LYS A 77 -0.91 28.58 8.90
CA LYS A 77 -0.68 29.20 7.59
C LYS A 77 -0.05 28.20 6.65
N SER A 78 -0.46 28.21 5.40
CA SER A 78 0.06 27.30 4.38
C SER A 78 0.27 27.99 3.06
N TYR A 79 1.34 27.63 2.35
CA TYR A 79 1.71 28.27 1.09
C TYR A 79 2.68 27.42 0.26
N LEU A 80 2.75 27.73 -1.04
CA LEU A 80 3.81 27.19 -1.89
C LEU A 80 5.17 27.73 -1.42
N GLU A 81 6.15 26.86 -1.28
CA GLU A 81 7.49 27.19 -0.77
C GLU A 81 8.22 28.29 -1.57
N THR A 82 7.84 28.47 -2.85
CA THR A 82 8.37 29.50 -3.75
C THR A 82 7.78 30.89 -3.49
N SER A 83 6.63 30.99 -2.76
CA SER A 83 5.94 32.27 -2.57
C SER A 83 6.47 33.08 -1.43
N GLN A 84 6.96 32.44 -0.37
CA GLN A 84 7.52 33.10 0.83
C GLN A 84 8.35 32.14 1.67
N GLN A 85 9.01 32.67 2.69
CA GLN A 85 9.74 31.89 3.68
C GLN A 85 9.46 32.45 5.10
N ASN A 86 9.29 31.54 6.07
CA ASN A 86 9.14 31.88 7.49
C ASN A 86 10.27 31.25 8.32
N ALA A 87 10.49 31.77 9.52
CA ALA A 87 11.48 31.23 10.43
C ALA A 87 11.14 29.78 10.82
N ASN A 88 9.90 29.50 11.20
CA ASN A 88 9.44 28.16 11.58
C ASN A 88 8.55 27.59 10.47
N GLU A 89 9.04 26.58 9.77
CA GLU A 89 8.31 25.92 8.67
C GLU A 89 8.28 24.42 8.87
N ILE A 90 7.12 23.82 8.55
CA ILE A 90 6.99 22.41 8.21
C ILE A 90 7.12 22.31 6.70
N LEU A 91 8.23 21.77 6.22
CA LEU A 91 8.53 21.61 4.79
C LEU A 91 7.95 20.29 4.31
N VAL A 92 6.98 20.36 3.41
CA VAL A 92 6.26 19.18 2.88
C VAL A 92 6.61 18.96 1.42
N GLY A 93 7.11 17.75 1.12
CA GLY A 93 7.49 17.35 -0.23
C GLY A 93 8.92 17.72 -0.60
N LYS A 94 9.23 17.63 -1.88
CA LYS A 94 10.56 17.96 -2.43
C LYS A 94 10.74 19.46 -2.63
N THR A 95 10.69 20.21 -1.54
CA THR A 95 10.90 21.65 -1.62
C THR A 95 12.32 21.99 -2.08
N SER A 96 12.52 23.19 -2.62
CA SER A 96 13.84 23.67 -3.04
C SER A 96 14.74 24.09 -1.88
N ARG A 97 14.20 24.09 -0.65
CA ARG A 97 14.91 24.45 0.59
C ARG A 97 16.13 23.57 0.83
N GLN A 98 17.19 24.17 1.38
CA GLN A 98 18.40 23.43 1.72
C GLN A 98 18.11 22.32 2.74
N GLU A 99 17.25 22.58 3.70
CA GLU A 99 16.85 21.64 4.76
C GLU A 99 16.21 20.39 4.18
N THR A 100 15.37 20.51 3.14
CA THR A 100 14.81 19.34 2.44
C THR A 100 15.88 18.55 1.71
N LYS A 101 16.83 19.24 1.04
CA LYS A 101 17.95 18.58 0.35
C LYS A 101 18.86 17.85 1.33
N ASP A 102 19.11 18.43 2.49
CA ASP A 102 19.94 17.82 3.53
C ASP A 102 19.25 16.63 4.17
N ALA A 103 17.95 16.70 4.43
CA ALA A 103 17.17 15.59 4.95
C ALA A 103 17.14 14.37 4.01
N LEU A 104 17.12 14.59 2.70
CA LEU A 104 17.08 13.55 1.67
C LEU A 104 18.47 13.19 1.11
N LYS A 105 19.53 13.78 1.63
CA LYS A 105 20.90 13.57 1.12
C LYS A 105 21.30 12.10 1.15
N GLY A 106 21.77 11.61 0.02
CA GLY A 106 22.19 10.20 -0.14
C GLY A 106 21.06 9.21 -0.30
N MET A 107 19.79 9.65 -0.29
CA MET A 107 18.62 8.78 -0.51
C MET A 107 18.26 8.75 -1.99
N THR A 108 18.12 7.57 -2.55
CA THR A 108 17.62 7.36 -3.92
C THR A 108 16.17 6.91 -3.94
N ASN A 109 15.73 6.27 -2.86
CA ASN A 109 14.39 5.71 -2.73
C ASN A 109 14.00 5.66 -1.25
N GLY A 110 13.07 6.49 -0.82
CA GLY A 110 12.65 6.56 0.58
C GLY A 110 12.10 7.91 1.02
N PHE A 111 11.98 8.09 2.33
CA PHE A 111 11.45 9.31 2.95
C PHE A 111 12.17 9.66 4.25
N ARG A 112 12.02 10.90 4.67
CA ARG A 112 12.51 11.41 5.94
C ARG A 112 11.50 12.35 6.60
N ILE A 113 11.35 12.20 7.93
CA ILE A 113 10.66 13.13 8.83
C ILE A 113 11.65 13.47 9.92
N ALA A 114 12.18 14.68 9.88
CA ALA A 114 13.22 15.10 10.82
C ALA A 114 13.31 16.62 10.90
N PHE A 115 13.83 17.14 12.02
CA PHE A 115 14.29 18.52 12.04
C PHE A 115 15.62 18.66 11.28
N GLN A 116 15.71 19.73 10.51
CA GLN A 116 16.93 20.21 9.87
C GLN A 116 17.06 21.71 10.20
N GLY A 117 17.97 22.04 11.10
CA GLY A 117 17.97 23.37 11.71
C GLY A 117 16.64 23.68 12.38
N ASP A 118 16.06 24.84 12.06
CA ASP A 118 14.78 25.30 12.60
C ASP A 118 13.55 24.84 11.80
N LYS A 119 13.71 23.90 10.89
CA LYS A 119 12.63 23.41 10.02
C LYS A 119 12.31 21.95 10.33
N LEU A 120 11.01 21.61 10.35
CA LEU A 120 10.57 20.22 10.33
C LEU A 120 10.35 19.78 8.87
N VAL A 121 11.13 18.84 8.40
CA VAL A 121 11.01 18.27 7.05
C VAL A 121 10.17 17.02 7.08
N ILE A 122 9.17 16.93 6.18
CA ILE A 122 8.35 15.75 5.90
C ILE A 122 8.41 15.52 4.39
N ALA A 123 9.38 14.76 3.93
CA ALA A 123 9.68 14.67 2.50
C ALA A 123 10.05 13.26 2.05
N GLY A 124 9.74 12.96 0.81
CA GLY A 124 10.15 11.75 0.11
C GLY A 124 11.02 12.05 -1.11
N THR A 125 11.70 11.05 -1.61
CA THR A 125 12.52 11.15 -2.83
C THR A 125 11.70 11.36 -4.11
N ASP A 126 10.41 11.10 -4.04
CA ASP A 126 9.39 11.40 -5.05
C ASP A 126 8.02 11.68 -4.39
N ASP A 127 7.00 11.93 -5.19
CA ASP A 127 5.65 12.27 -4.70
C ASP A 127 5.02 11.10 -3.93
N THR A 128 5.26 9.87 -4.34
CA THR A 128 4.71 8.68 -3.67
C THR A 128 5.39 8.42 -2.33
N TRP A 129 6.69 8.64 -2.24
CA TRP A 129 7.41 8.59 -0.97
C TRP A 129 7.06 9.77 -0.05
N THR A 130 6.74 10.94 -0.61
CA THR A 130 6.19 12.05 0.17
C THR A 130 4.85 11.66 0.79
N ALA A 131 3.96 11.01 0.03
CA ALA A 131 2.70 10.50 0.58
C ALA A 131 2.92 9.52 1.74
N VAL A 132 3.91 8.61 1.62
CA VAL A 132 4.31 7.72 2.72
C VAL A 132 4.79 8.50 3.93
N ALA A 133 5.63 9.53 3.74
CA ALA A 133 6.09 10.37 4.84
C ALA A 133 4.94 11.05 5.60
N LEU A 134 3.97 11.60 4.89
CA LEU A 134 2.79 12.23 5.48
C LEU A 134 1.91 11.23 6.23
N TYR A 135 1.69 10.06 5.68
CA TYR A 135 0.97 8.97 6.32
C TYR A 135 1.66 8.52 7.62
N GLU A 136 2.98 8.31 7.59
CA GLU A 136 3.76 7.92 8.77
C GLU A 136 3.81 9.03 9.82
N PHE A 137 3.86 10.30 9.42
CA PHE A 137 3.76 11.43 10.35
C PHE A 137 2.39 11.45 11.05
N GLU A 138 1.30 11.31 10.31
CA GLU A 138 -0.04 11.20 10.90
C GLU A 138 -0.10 10.04 11.89
N LYS A 139 0.32 8.86 11.48
CA LYS A 139 0.26 7.62 12.27
C LYS A 139 1.12 7.67 13.52
N LYS A 140 2.39 8.08 13.39
CA LYS A 140 3.39 8.00 14.46
C LYS A 140 3.47 9.25 15.33
N VAL A 141 3.02 10.40 14.81
CA VAL A 141 3.14 11.69 15.50
C VAL A 141 1.75 12.25 15.85
N LEU A 142 0.89 12.51 14.86
CA LEU A 142 -0.40 13.16 15.12
C LEU A 142 -1.40 12.26 15.88
N LYS A 143 -1.31 10.94 15.74
CA LYS A 143 -2.14 9.98 16.48
C LYS A 143 -1.49 9.46 17.77
N SER A 144 -0.31 9.95 18.12
CA SER A 144 0.45 9.48 19.27
C SER A 144 0.27 10.42 20.47
N SER A 145 -0.24 9.90 21.59
CA SER A 145 -0.31 10.65 22.85
C SER A 145 1.06 11.06 23.41
N LYS A 146 2.14 10.48 22.89
CA LYS A 146 3.50 10.90 23.23
C LYS A 146 3.81 12.31 22.72
N TYR A 147 3.27 12.70 21.56
CA TYR A 147 3.60 13.96 20.89
C TYR A 147 2.42 14.94 20.91
N LEU A 148 1.17 14.44 20.87
CA LEU A 148 -0.02 15.25 20.80
C LEU A 148 -0.93 15.00 22.00
N SER A 149 -1.19 16.03 22.79
CA SER A 149 -2.09 15.99 23.96
C SER A 149 -2.82 17.32 24.09
N GLY A 150 -4.17 17.28 24.17
CA GLY A 150 -4.99 18.47 24.35
C GLY A 150 -4.79 19.56 23.28
N GLY A 151 -4.50 19.18 22.04
CA GLY A 151 -4.21 20.12 20.94
C GLY A 151 -2.80 20.73 20.99
N SER A 152 -1.97 20.35 21.96
CA SER A 152 -0.57 20.73 22.02
C SER A 152 0.29 19.65 21.35
N LEU A 153 0.93 20.00 20.25
CA LEU A 153 1.87 19.14 19.50
C LEU A 153 3.29 19.55 19.86
N LYS A 154 3.99 18.65 20.55
CA LYS A 154 5.40 18.81 20.95
C LYS A 154 6.23 17.67 20.39
N ILE A 155 7.29 18.01 19.68
CA ILE A 155 8.12 17.06 18.97
C ILE A 155 9.58 17.26 19.42
N PRO A 156 10.30 16.19 19.83
CA PRO A 156 11.69 16.34 20.21
C PRO A 156 12.55 16.73 18.99
N GLU A 157 13.51 17.63 19.17
CA GLU A 157 14.37 18.15 18.12
C GLU A 157 15.18 17.05 17.39
N ASN A 158 15.39 15.92 18.05
CA ASN A 158 16.09 14.76 17.51
C ASN A 158 15.14 13.75 16.85
N LEU A 159 13.84 14.10 16.62
CA LEU A 159 12.93 13.23 15.87
C LEU A 159 13.57 12.87 14.53
N ASN A 160 13.64 11.58 14.26
CA ASN A 160 14.13 11.05 13.00
C ASN A 160 13.37 9.79 12.63
N ILE A 161 12.36 9.96 11.77
CA ILE A 161 11.58 8.87 11.21
C ILE A 161 11.89 8.83 9.71
N GLY A 162 12.22 7.67 9.19
CA GLY A 162 12.47 7.54 7.76
C GLY A 162 12.92 6.16 7.38
N GLU A 163 12.87 5.91 6.10
CA GLU A 163 13.31 4.69 5.45
C GLU A 163 14.03 5.04 4.16
N SER A 164 15.12 4.34 3.90
CA SER A 164 15.88 4.48 2.66
C SER A 164 16.11 3.09 2.07
N TYR A 165 15.72 2.93 0.82
CA TYR A 165 15.92 1.72 0.04
C TYR A 165 16.91 2.02 -1.07
N ASP A 166 18.19 1.94 -0.77
CA ASP A 166 19.25 2.36 -1.68
C ASP A 166 19.41 1.43 -2.88
N ASP A 167 18.95 0.18 -2.75
CA ASP A 167 19.02 -0.77 -3.87
C ASP A 167 17.94 -1.86 -3.81
N PRO A 168 16.84 -1.73 -4.57
CA PRO A 168 15.88 -2.82 -4.74
C PRO A 168 16.51 -4.09 -5.34
N GLN A 169 17.64 -3.97 -6.03
CA GLN A 169 18.41 -5.12 -6.51
C GLN A 169 19.08 -5.87 -5.37
N THR A 170 19.22 -5.29 -4.17
CA THR A 170 19.77 -6.02 -3.03
C THR A 170 18.90 -7.22 -2.68
N ILE A 171 17.57 -7.09 -2.72
CA ILE A 171 16.66 -8.24 -2.52
C ILE A 171 16.79 -9.21 -3.69
N ALA A 172 16.83 -8.73 -4.94
CA ALA A 172 17.07 -9.56 -6.11
C ALA A 172 18.42 -10.27 -6.03
N ARG A 173 19.48 -9.61 -5.57
CA ARG A 173 20.80 -10.25 -5.36
C ARG A 173 20.75 -11.28 -4.24
N LEU A 174 20.12 -11.01 -3.13
CA LEU A 174 19.93 -11.99 -2.05
C LEU A 174 19.15 -13.21 -2.54
N LEU A 175 18.12 -12.99 -3.35
CA LEU A 175 17.33 -14.05 -3.97
C LEU A 175 18.13 -14.80 -5.06
N ASN A 176 19.00 -14.12 -5.81
CA ASN A 176 19.82 -14.71 -6.88
C ASN A 176 21.08 -15.44 -6.38
N HIS A 177 21.58 -15.13 -5.19
CA HIS A 177 22.75 -15.80 -4.61
C HIS A 177 22.43 -17.15 -3.94
N GLY A 178 21.80 -18.06 -4.68
CA GLY A 178 21.50 -19.42 -4.22
C GLY A 178 20.10 -19.59 -3.64
N TYR A 179 19.29 -18.55 -3.64
CA TYR A 179 17.89 -18.58 -3.22
C TYR A 179 16.91 -18.62 -4.40
N THR A 180 17.37 -18.90 -5.59
CA THR A 180 16.57 -19.04 -6.82
C THR A 180 15.54 -20.17 -6.80
N GLN A 181 15.45 -20.92 -5.69
CA GLN A 181 14.53 -22.04 -5.52
C GLN A 181 13.57 -21.86 -4.34
N PHE A 182 13.36 -20.64 -3.85
CA PHE A 182 12.31 -20.41 -2.87
C PHE A 182 10.95 -20.71 -3.47
N THR A 183 10.28 -21.67 -2.87
CA THR A 183 8.88 -21.98 -3.15
C THR A 183 8.06 -21.44 -1.98
N LEU A 184 7.10 -20.58 -2.27
CA LEU A 184 6.16 -20.11 -1.27
C LEU A 184 5.17 -21.23 -0.97
N ALA A 185 5.16 -21.70 0.27
CA ALA A 185 4.14 -22.62 0.76
C ALA A 185 2.91 -21.81 1.19
N THR A 186 1.73 -22.29 0.81
CA THR A 186 0.44 -21.68 1.15
C THR A 186 -0.30 -22.51 2.19
N GLU A 187 -1.04 -21.84 3.06
CA GLU A 187 -1.99 -22.46 3.98
C GLU A 187 -3.40 -21.94 3.68
N LYS A 188 -4.36 -22.84 3.49
CA LYS A 188 -5.76 -22.45 3.26
C LYS A 188 -6.34 -21.88 4.55
N VAL A 189 -6.77 -20.62 4.50
CA VAL A 189 -7.32 -19.91 5.66
C VAL A 189 -8.84 -19.75 5.60
N MET A 190 -9.43 -19.64 4.41
CA MET A 190 -10.87 -19.56 4.22
C MET A 190 -11.29 -19.98 2.82
N ALA A 191 -12.59 -20.12 2.59
CA ALA A 191 -13.20 -20.39 1.31
C ALA A 191 -14.46 -19.54 1.12
N CYS A 192 -14.74 -19.12 -0.11
CA CYS A 192 -15.97 -18.47 -0.50
C CYS A 192 -16.72 -19.37 -1.47
N ALA A 193 -17.84 -19.95 -1.04
CA ALA A 193 -18.63 -20.88 -1.86
C ALA A 193 -19.42 -20.21 -2.98
N GLY A 194 -19.58 -18.88 -2.92
CA GLY A 194 -20.43 -18.14 -3.84
C GLY A 194 -21.93 -18.44 -3.63
N GLU A 195 -22.75 -18.08 -4.62
CA GLU A 195 -24.20 -18.28 -4.57
C GLU A 195 -24.80 -18.55 -5.95
N GLY A 196 -25.66 -19.56 -6.07
CA GLY A 196 -26.33 -19.90 -7.32
C GLY A 196 -25.35 -20.20 -8.45
N GLN A 197 -25.41 -19.41 -9.51
CA GLN A 197 -24.48 -19.49 -10.65
C GLN A 197 -23.20 -18.64 -10.47
N ILE A 198 -23.12 -17.84 -9.40
CA ILE A 198 -21.99 -16.92 -9.13
C ILE A 198 -21.00 -17.65 -8.22
N LYS A 199 -20.10 -18.40 -8.82
CA LYS A 199 -19.16 -19.29 -8.12
C LYS A 199 -17.70 -19.17 -8.59
N VAL A 200 -17.45 -18.45 -9.68
CA VAL A 200 -16.10 -18.27 -10.23
C VAL A 200 -15.41 -17.18 -9.45
N ALA A 201 -14.45 -17.55 -8.60
CA ALA A 201 -13.66 -16.59 -7.82
C ALA A 201 -12.73 -15.79 -8.74
N GLN A 202 -12.59 -14.49 -8.45
CA GLN A 202 -11.74 -13.58 -9.18
C GLN A 202 -10.93 -12.70 -8.18
N GLY A 203 -11.34 -11.48 -7.93
CA GLY A 203 -10.64 -10.57 -7.05
C GLY A 203 -10.91 -10.78 -5.55
N ALA A 204 -9.92 -10.48 -4.72
CA ALA A 204 -10.08 -10.42 -3.27
C ALA A 204 -9.27 -9.28 -2.66
N THR A 205 -9.75 -8.75 -1.53
CA THR A 205 -9.06 -7.70 -0.76
C THR A 205 -9.49 -7.71 0.70
N SER A 206 -8.88 -6.87 1.55
CA SER A 206 -9.19 -6.83 2.98
C SER A 206 -9.10 -5.43 3.57
N ASP A 207 -9.88 -5.17 4.63
CA ASP A 207 -9.76 -4.00 5.51
C ASP A 207 -8.97 -4.31 6.80
N GLY A 208 -8.38 -5.51 6.90
CA GLY A 208 -7.69 -6.00 8.09
C GLY A 208 -8.59 -6.73 9.09
N ASN A 209 -9.90 -6.48 9.07
CA ASN A 209 -10.91 -7.13 9.91
C ASN A 209 -11.84 -8.06 9.11
N HIS A 210 -11.95 -7.81 7.82
CA HIS A 210 -12.78 -8.58 6.90
C HIS A 210 -12.02 -8.85 5.61
N VAL A 211 -12.40 -9.95 4.96
CA VAL A 211 -11.98 -10.27 3.59
C VAL A 211 -13.19 -10.12 2.68
N TYR A 212 -12.97 -9.50 1.54
CA TYR A 212 -13.97 -9.31 0.49
C TYR A 212 -13.55 -10.12 -0.72
N PHE A 213 -14.49 -10.91 -1.24
CA PHE A 213 -14.32 -11.68 -2.49
C PHE A 213 -15.28 -11.16 -3.53
N VAL A 214 -14.84 -10.99 -4.76
CA VAL A 214 -15.74 -10.83 -5.91
C VAL A 214 -15.76 -12.12 -6.70
N LEU A 215 -16.97 -12.66 -6.89
CA LEU A 215 -17.24 -13.85 -7.71
C LEU A 215 -18.16 -13.47 -8.86
N ARG A 216 -18.02 -14.19 -9.97
CA ARG A 216 -18.85 -14.05 -11.17
C ARG A 216 -19.52 -15.38 -11.58
N ASN A 217 -20.47 -15.30 -12.48
CA ASN A 217 -20.94 -16.47 -13.21
C ASN A 217 -20.02 -16.78 -14.40
N SER A 218 -20.12 -17.97 -14.96
CA SER A 218 -19.30 -18.39 -16.10
C SER A 218 -19.51 -17.55 -17.38
N GLY A 219 -20.64 -16.87 -17.48
CA GLY A 219 -21.00 -16.04 -18.65
C GLY A 219 -20.61 -14.55 -18.53
N ASP A 220 -19.84 -14.14 -17.52
CA ASP A 220 -19.36 -12.78 -17.30
C ASP A 220 -20.47 -11.71 -17.25
N SER A 221 -21.68 -12.10 -16.88
CA SER A 221 -22.84 -11.20 -16.88
C SER A 221 -23.35 -10.85 -15.49
N GLN A 222 -23.00 -11.64 -14.50
CA GLN A 222 -23.44 -11.48 -13.11
C GLN A 222 -22.27 -11.65 -12.15
N ALA A 223 -22.19 -10.77 -11.18
CA ALA A 223 -21.19 -10.80 -10.11
C ALA A 223 -21.83 -10.43 -8.77
N MET A 224 -21.17 -10.83 -7.69
CA MET A 224 -21.47 -10.42 -6.32
C MET A 224 -20.18 -10.24 -5.55
N VAL A 225 -20.22 -9.35 -4.57
CA VAL A 225 -19.18 -9.25 -3.54
C VAL A 225 -19.68 -9.92 -2.27
N PHE A 226 -18.84 -10.79 -1.71
CA PHE A 226 -19.06 -11.48 -0.44
C PHE A 226 -18.07 -10.93 0.60
N LYS A 227 -18.58 -10.65 1.80
CA LYS A 227 -17.79 -10.15 2.93
C LYS A 227 -17.72 -11.22 4.01
N TYR A 228 -16.51 -11.54 4.44
CA TYR A 228 -16.22 -12.52 5.48
C TYR A 228 -15.48 -11.86 6.63
N ASP A 229 -15.68 -12.31 7.87
CA ASP A 229 -14.78 -11.99 8.96
C ASP A 229 -13.48 -12.82 8.86
N MET A 230 -12.48 -12.48 9.66
CA MET A 230 -11.19 -13.18 9.65
C MET A 230 -11.25 -14.61 10.19
N THR A 231 -12.41 -15.07 10.68
CA THR A 231 -12.65 -16.48 11.06
C THR A 231 -13.17 -17.33 9.89
N GLY A 232 -13.47 -16.70 8.75
CA GLY A 232 -14.05 -17.35 7.59
C GLY A 232 -15.57 -17.46 7.61
N LYS A 233 -16.25 -16.69 8.50
CA LYS A 233 -17.72 -16.63 8.51
C LYS A 233 -18.21 -15.51 7.59
N GLN A 234 -19.09 -15.84 6.66
CA GLN A 234 -19.74 -14.82 5.84
C GLN A 234 -20.62 -13.89 6.69
N VAL A 235 -20.39 -12.59 6.59
CA VAL A 235 -21.10 -11.56 7.36
C VAL A 235 -22.03 -10.71 6.49
N ALA A 236 -21.74 -10.59 5.19
CA ALA A 236 -22.60 -9.87 4.24
C ALA A 236 -22.35 -10.33 2.80
N LYS A 237 -23.26 -9.96 1.90
CA LYS A 237 -23.11 -10.05 0.44
C LYS A 237 -23.78 -8.87 -0.24
N SER A 238 -23.31 -8.50 -1.42
CA SER A 238 -23.95 -7.46 -2.25
C SER A 238 -25.19 -7.97 -2.97
N ALA A 239 -25.96 -7.07 -3.57
CA ALA A 239 -26.85 -7.43 -4.67
C ALA A 239 -26.03 -7.92 -5.88
N VAL A 240 -26.70 -8.63 -6.80
CA VAL A 240 -26.12 -9.00 -8.10
C VAL A 240 -25.89 -7.75 -8.94
N PHE A 241 -24.77 -7.68 -9.63
CA PHE A 241 -24.46 -6.60 -10.56
C PHE A 241 -23.75 -7.13 -11.81
N ASN A 242 -23.70 -6.30 -12.86
CA ASN A 242 -22.89 -6.61 -14.03
C ASN A 242 -21.47 -6.11 -13.78
N GLY A 243 -20.56 -7.03 -13.46
CA GLY A 243 -19.16 -6.75 -13.19
C GLY A 243 -18.20 -7.11 -14.35
N GLY A 244 -18.76 -7.55 -15.49
CA GLY A 244 -17.93 -8.12 -16.56
C GLY A 244 -17.20 -9.36 -16.07
N HIS A 245 -15.91 -9.47 -16.38
CA HIS A 245 -15.07 -10.57 -15.91
C HIS A 245 -14.67 -10.47 -14.43
N CYS A 246 -14.83 -9.28 -13.79
CA CYS A 246 -14.46 -9.03 -12.39
C CYS A 246 -13.00 -9.39 -12.07
N ASN A 247 -12.10 -9.22 -13.01
CA ASN A 247 -10.71 -9.70 -12.96
C ASN A 247 -10.00 -9.49 -11.62
N ASP A 248 -10.28 -8.37 -10.95
CA ASP A 248 -9.67 -8.07 -9.67
C ASP A 248 -10.49 -7.05 -8.88
N MET A 249 -10.19 -6.92 -7.60
CA MET A 249 -10.84 -5.96 -6.70
C MET A 249 -9.85 -5.40 -5.68
N THR A 250 -9.94 -4.10 -5.42
CA THR A 250 -9.18 -3.46 -4.36
C THR A 250 -10.05 -2.65 -3.43
N LEU A 251 -9.58 -2.40 -2.21
CA LEU A 251 -10.22 -1.54 -1.22
C LEU A 251 -9.41 -0.26 -1.02
N ASN A 252 -10.02 0.88 -1.29
CA ASN A 252 -9.53 2.14 -0.77
C ASN A 252 -9.96 2.29 0.69
N THR A 253 -9.03 2.06 1.60
CA THR A 253 -9.30 2.08 3.04
C THR A 253 -9.57 3.50 3.57
N ARG A 254 -9.11 4.55 2.87
CA ARG A 254 -9.37 5.95 3.27
C ARG A 254 -10.82 6.36 3.01
N THR A 255 -11.42 5.85 1.92
CA THR A 255 -12.81 6.15 1.54
C THR A 255 -13.79 5.03 1.84
N SER A 256 -13.31 3.89 2.35
CA SER A 256 -14.09 2.66 2.56
C SER A 256 -14.86 2.24 1.30
N THR A 257 -14.19 2.31 0.14
CA THR A 257 -14.77 1.98 -1.16
C THR A 257 -13.99 0.85 -1.82
N LEU A 258 -14.70 -0.23 -2.16
CA LEU A 258 -14.18 -1.29 -3.03
C LEU A 258 -14.29 -0.84 -4.49
N TYR A 259 -13.33 -1.22 -5.31
CA TYR A 259 -13.34 -1.00 -6.75
C TYR A 259 -13.13 -2.34 -7.45
N VAL A 260 -14.15 -2.79 -8.19
CA VAL A 260 -14.09 -4.02 -8.99
C VAL A 260 -13.69 -3.67 -10.41
N ALA A 261 -12.61 -4.27 -10.91
CA ALA A 261 -12.15 -4.11 -12.29
C ALA A 261 -12.88 -5.10 -13.21
N HIS A 262 -13.53 -4.59 -14.27
CA HIS A 262 -14.30 -5.42 -15.21
C HIS A 262 -13.41 -6.28 -16.14
N GLY A 263 -12.11 -6.04 -16.16
CA GLY A 263 -11.15 -6.82 -16.94
C GLY A 263 -11.42 -6.74 -18.46
N SER A 264 -11.25 -7.86 -19.15
CA SER A 264 -11.34 -7.93 -20.61
C SER A 264 -12.72 -7.56 -21.17
N ALA A 265 -13.79 -7.77 -20.42
CA ALA A 265 -15.16 -7.49 -20.86
C ALA A 265 -15.44 -5.97 -21.00
N ALA A 266 -14.89 -5.15 -20.10
CA ALA A 266 -14.98 -3.70 -20.14
C ALA A 266 -13.73 -3.07 -19.48
N PRO A 267 -12.58 -3.07 -20.17
CA PRO A 267 -11.28 -2.84 -19.54
C PRO A 267 -11.08 -1.45 -18.92
N LYS A 268 -11.91 -0.48 -19.26
CA LYS A 268 -11.85 0.87 -18.70
C LYS A 268 -12.93 1.16 -17.66
N VAL A 269 -13.64 0.13 -17.21
CA VAL A 269 -14.76 0.29 -16.27
C VAL A 269 -14.37 -0.26 -14.90
N LEU A 270 -14.69 0.51 -13.86
CA LEU A 270 -14.68 0.07 -12.47
C LEU A 270 -16.08 0.18 -11.88
N THR A 271 -16.48 -0.78 -11.07
CA THR A 271 -17.68 -0.69 -10.22
C THR A 271 -17.27 -0.32 -8.81
N PRO A 272 -17.57 0.91 -8.32
CA PRO A 272 -17.38 1.26 -6.93
C PRO A 272 -18.48 0.64 -6.05
N ILE A 273 -18.09 0.12 -4.88
CA ILE A 273 -19.00 -0.51 -3.92
C ILE A 273 -18.64 -0.02 -2.51
N ALA A 274 -19.62 0.44 -1.73
CA ALA A 274 -19.36 0.86 -0.36
C ALA A 274 -19.02 -0.36 0.51
N ALA A 275 -17.82 -0.41 1.10
CA ALA A 275 -17.34 -1.57 1.86
C ALA A 275 -18.17 -1.86 3.13
N GLY A 276 -18.82 -0.85 3.71
CA GLY A 276 -19.62 -0.99 4.93
C GLY A 276 -20.87 -1.86 4.73
N ASN A 277 -21.68 -1.52 3.74
CA ASN A 277 -22.99 -2.15 3.49
C ASN A 277 -23.10 -2.85 2.12
N LEU A 278 -22.01 -2.89 1.37
CA LEU A 278 -21.89 -3.48 0.03
C LEU A 278 -22.88 -2.88 -1.01
N SER A 279 -23.29 -1.62 -0.83
CA SER A 279 -24.12 -0.91 -1.80
C SER A 279 -23.32 -0.59 -3.06
N ILE A 280 -23.84 -1.00 -4.21
CA ILE A 280 -23.24 -0.80 -5.52
C ILE A 280 -23.51 0.63 -5.98
N LYS A 281 -22.48 1.31 -6.45
CA LYS A 281 -22.56 2.66 -7.01
C LYS A 281 -22.53 2.64 -8.54
N THR A 282 -22.78 3.77 -9.16
CA THR A 282 -22.67 3.93 -10.61
C THR A 282 -21.25 3.62 -11.08
N ASN A 283 -21.15 2.82 -12.15
CA ASN A 283 -19.88 2.49 -12.78
C ASN A 283 -19.14 3.77 -13.20
N MET A 284 -17.84 3.73 -13.07
CA MET A 284 -16.96 4.83 -13.49
C MET A 284 -16.01 4.37 -14.61
N ASN A 285 -15.65 5.32 -15.48
CA ASN A 285 -14.66 5.10 -16.52
C ASN A 285 -13.31 5.66 -16.09
N ILE A 286 -12.25 4.93 -16.38
CA ILE A 286 -10.86 5.35 -16.18
C ILE A 286 -10.14 5.47 -17.53
N SER A 287 -9.02 6.20 -17.55
CA SER A 287 -8.33 6.55 -18.81
C SER A 287 -7.64 5.37 -19.51
N VAL A 288 -7.30 4.30 -18.78
CA VAL A 288 -6.62 3.11 -19.34
C VAL A 288 -7.33 1.82 -18.97
N GLY A 289 -7.12 0.78 -19.75
CA GLY A 289 -7.65 -0.54 -19.44
C GLY A 289 -6.97 -1.15 -18.21
N THR A 290 -7.77 -1.80 -17.36
CA THR A 290 -7.36 -2.37 -16.08
C THR A 290 -7.66 -3.86 -16.07
N GLY A 291 -6.61 -4.68 -16.12
CA GLY A 291 -6.71 -6.14 -15.93
C GLY A 291 -6.65 -6.53 -14.46
N ALA A 292 -5.93 -5.76 -13.65
CA ALA A 292 -5.79 -5.96 -12.21
C ALA A 292 -5.62 -4.61 -11.53
N ILE A 293 -5.97 -4.50 -10.24
CA ILE A 293 -5.94 -3.23 -9.51
C ILE A 293 -5.60 -3.44 -8.03
N SER A 294 -4.71 -2.61 -7.49
CA SER A 294 -4.44 -2.55 -6.06
C SER A 294 -4.32 -1.11 -5.57
N TYR A 295 -4.69 -0.87 -4.31
CA TYR A 295 -4.59 0.43 -3.65
C TYR A 295 -3.59 0.39 -2.51
N ASN A 296 -2.72 1.37 -2.45
CA ASN A 296 -1.82 1.60 -1.33
C ASN A 296 -2.26 2.80 -0.52
N ALA A 297 -2.59 2.58 0.75
CA ALA A 297 -3.09 3.62 1.65
C ALA A 297 -2.02 4.66 2.02
N ALA A 298 -0.77 4.23 2.23
CA ALA A 298 0.33 5.13 2.59
C ALA A 298 0.69 6.04 1.42
N ARG A 299 0.75 5.49 0.20
CA ARG A 299 1.03 6.23 -1.03
C ARG A 299 -0.17 6.99 -1.57
N ASN A 300 -1.37 6.70 -1.05
CA ASN A 300 -2.65 7.24 -1.52
C ASN A 300 -2.83 7.14 -3.04
N CYS A 301 -2.48 6.01 -3.60
CA CYS A 301 -2.52 5.79 -5.03
C CYS A 301 -2.99 4.38 -5.40
N TYR A 302 -3.45 4.24 -6.64
CA TYR A 302 -3.74 2.94 -7.22
C TYR A 302 -2.63 2.54 -8.18
N VAL A 303 -2.39 1.25 -8.26
CA VAL A 303 -1.60 0.63 -9.31
C VAL A 303 -2.47 -0.36 -10.07
N THR A 304 -2.34 -0.38 -11.40
CA THR A 304 -3.11 -1.27 -12.26
C THR A 304 -2.21 -1.97 -13.27
N SER A 305 -2.66 -3.13 -13.75
CA SER A 305 -2.06 -3.83 -14.88
C SER A 305 -2.81 -3.50 -16.17
N GLN A 306 -2.12 -2.91 -17.15
CA GLN A 306 -2.66 -2.65 -18.47
C GLN A 306 -2.18 -3.68 -19.48
N GLY A 307 -3.10 -4.50 -20.00
CA GLY A 307 -2.83 -5.50 -21.04
C GLY A 307 -1.77 -6.52 -20.65
N GLY A 308 -1.58 -6.79 -19.35
CA GLY A 308 -0.55 -7.68 -18.84
C GLY A 308 0.91 -7.23 -19.05
N LYS A 309 1.11 -6.03 -19.66
CA LYS A 309 2.44 -5.54 -20.07
C LYS A 309 2.93 -4.31 -19.32
N ASN A 310 2.02 -3.51 -18.80
CA ASN A 310 2.36 -2.25 -18.16
C ASN A 310 1.79 -2.16 -16.75
N LEU A 311 2.56 -1.51 -15.86
CA LEU A 311 2.14 -0.98 -14.57
C LEU A 311 1.73 0.46 -14.77
N VAL A 312 0.51 0.81 -14.41
CA VAL A 312 0.04 2.20 -14.48
C VAL A 312 -0.33 2.67 -13.09
N LEU A 313 0.26 3.76 -12.66
CA LEU A 313 -0.06 4.43 -11.39
C LEU A 313 -1.11 5.50 -11.61
N PHE A 314 -2.07 5.55 -10.70
CA PHE A 314 -3.08 6.59 -10.60
C PHE A 314 -3.06 7.22 -9.21
N ASP A 315 -3.36 8.52 -9.13
CA ASP A 315 -3.67 9.14 -7.86
C ASP A 315 -5.02 8.63 -7.28
N ALA A 316 -5.39 9.12 -6.09
CA ALA A 316 -6.64 8.73 -5.43
C ALA A 316 -7.89 9.09 -6.23
N GLY A 317 -7.82 10.06 -7.14
CA GLY A 317 -8.89 10.48 -8.05
C GLY A 317 -8.88 9.77 -9.41
N PHE A 318 -8.06 8.74 -9.60
CA PHE A 318 -7.87 8.03 -10.87
C PHE A 318 -7.32 8.89 -12.02
N LYS A 319 -6.59 9.97 -11.71
CA LYS A 319 -5.76 10.68 -12.68
C LYS A 319 -4.48 9.89 -12.88
N LYS A 320 -4.16 9.56 -14.14
CA LYS A 320 -2.93 8.82 -14.47
C LYS A 320 -1.69 9.62 -14.09
N MET A 321 -0.79 9.02 -13.30
CA MET A 321 0.46 9.61 -12.86
C MET A 321 1.64 9.11 -13.70
N GLN A 322 1.82 7.79 -13.80
CA GLN A 322 3.00 7.17 -14.38
C GLN A 322 2.65 5.85 -15.06
N THR A 323 3.48 5.43 -16.01
CA THR A 323 3.41 4.11 -16.66
C THR A 323 4.81 3.52 -16.73
N TYR A 324 4.94 2.25 -16.32
CA TYR A 324 6.16 1.47 -16.42
C TYR A 324 5.90 0.21 -17.23
N SER A 325 6.83 -0.19 -18.09
CA SER A 325 6.76 -1.46 -18.80
C SER A 325 7.25 -2.58 -17.90
N ARG A 326 6.50 -3.67 -17.84
CA ARG A 326 6.96 -4.90 -17.18
C ARG A 326 8.08 -5.54 -18.00
N THR A 327 9.08 -6.07 -17.30
CA THR A 327 10.28 -6.67 -17.91
C THR A 327 10.44 -8.16 -17.57
N ASP A 328 9.53 -8.73 -16.76
CA ASP A 328 9.50 -10.16 -16.53
C ASP A 328 9.05 -10.92 -17.78
N ASP A 329 9.69 -12.02 -18.04
CA ASP A 329 9.39 -12.94 -19.15
C ASP A 329 9.12 -14.34 -18.58
N THR A 330 8.04 -14.47 -17.84
CA THR A 330 7.68 -15.74 -17.19
C THR A 330 6.88 -16.66 -18.11
N GLY A 331 6.23 -16.12 -19.13
CA GLY A 331 5.25 -16.84 -19.96
C GLY A 331 3.94 -17.17 -19.23
N TYR A 332 3.75 -16.69 -17.98
CA TYR A 332 2.54 -16.90 -17.20
C TYR A 332 1.56 -15.75 -17.39
N THR A 333 0.27 -16.02 -17.17
CA THR A 333 -0.79 -15.01 -17.22
C THR A 333 -0.93 -14.32 -15.87
N ALA A 334 -0.85 -12.98 -15.86
CA ALA A 334 -1.19 -12.19 -14.68
C ALA A 334 -2.71 -12.10 -14.54
N GLN A 335 -3.24 -12.62 -13.44
CA GLN A 335 -4.69 -12.64 -13.17
C GLN A 335 -5.10 -11.42 -12.34
N GLY A 336 -4.45 -11.17 -11.23
CA GLY A 336 -4.69 -10.03 -10.37
C GLY A 336 -3.40 -9.41 -9.85
N MET A 337 -3.51 -8.57 -8.84
CA MET A 337 -2.35 -7.93 -8.23
C MET A 337 -2.59 -7.58 -6.76
N GLY A 338 -1.48 -7.32 -6.05
CA GLY A 338 -1.47 -6.76 -4.72
C GLY A 338 -0.35 -5.75 -4.57
N CYS A 339 -0.36 -4.98 -3.49
CA CYS A 339 0.77 -4.12 -3.15
C CYS A 339 0.87 -3.91 -1.63
N ASP A 340 2.06 -3.56 -1.21
CA ASP A 340 2.35 -2.95 0.09
C ASP A 340 3.11 -1.63 -0.09
N ASP A 341 3.67 -1.08 0.97
CA ASP A 341 4.37 0.20 0.92
C ASP A 341 5.69 0.13 0.12
N HIS A 342 6.19 -1.06 -0.19
CA HIS A 342 7.48 -1.28 -0.84
C HIS A 342 7.36 -1.85 -2.24
N TYR A 343 6.38 -2.74 -2.47
CA TYR A 343 6.32 -3.56 -3.67
C TYR A 343 4.93 -3.67 -4.25
N VAL A 344 4.91 -4.00 -5.53
CA VAL A 344 3.75 -4.41 -6.31
C VAL A 344 3.92 -5.87 -6.71
N TYR A 345 2.89 -6.67 -6.49
CA TYR A 345 2.90 -8.11 -6.64
C TYR A 345 1.93 -8.57 -7.70
N PHE A 346 2.34 -9.53 -8.52
CA PHE A 346 1.52 -10.21 -9.49
C PHE A 346 1.52 -11.71 -9.21
N PRO A 347 0.45 -12.26 -8.64
CA PRO A 347 0.21 -13.69 -8.74
C PRO A 347 -0.11 -14.02 -10.20
N MET A 348 0.65 -14.95 -10.77
CA MET A 348 0.55 -15.33 -12.16
C MET A 348 0.42 -16.83 -12.28
N SER A 349 -0.46 -17.26 -13.16
CA SER A 349 -0.76 -18.68 -13.37
C SER A 349 -0.39 -19.15 -14.76
N SER A 350 0.00 -20.43 -14.85
CA SER A 350 -0.08 -21.26 -16.02
C SER A 350 -1.06 -22.39 -15.78
N SER A 351 -1.23 -23.31 -16.75
CA SER A 351 -2.17 -24.43 -16.57
C SER A 351 -1.88 -25.35 -15.36
N LYS A 352 -0.70 -25.26 -14.74
CA LYS A 352 -0.27 -26.18 -13.66
C LYS A 352 0.54 -25.51 -12.55
N ASP A 353 1.13 -24.37 -12.81
CA ASP A 353 2.07 -23.72 -11.92
C ASP A 353 1.68 -22.28 -11.66
N ASN A 354 2.09 -21.76 -10.50
CA ASN A 354 1.93 -20.38 -10.14
C ASN A 354 3.27 -19.77 -9.74
N VAL A 355 3.42 -18.50 -10.06
CA VAL A 355 4.55 -17.68 -9.63
C VAL A 355 4.06 -16.34 -9.08
N LEU A 356 4.84 -15.77 -8.17
CA LEU A 356 4.66 -14.42 -7.67
C LEU A 356 5.76 -13.55 -8.28
N VAL A 357 5.38 -12.64 -9.16
CA VAL A 357 6.29 -11.65 -9.73
C VAL A 357 6.20 -10.36 -8.95
N THR A 358 7.33 -9.79 -8.58
CA THR A 358 7.43 -8.62 -7.72
C THR A 358 8.15 -7.48 -8.42
N TYR A 359 7.58 -6.29 -8.34
CA TYR A 359 8.15 -5.02 -8.80
C TYR A 359 8.24 -4.03 -7.64
N ASP A 360 9.17 -3.09 -7.70
CA ASP A 360 9.10 -1.91 -6.85
C ASP A 360 8.14 -0.85 -7.44
N TRP A 361 7.87 0.20 -6.69
CA TRP A 361 6.99 1.29 -7.10
C TRP A 361 7.56 2.20 -8.22
N ASN A 362 8.82 2.01 -8.59
CA ASN A 362 9.47 2.63 -9.75
C ASN A 362 9.42 1.75 -11.00
N GLY A 363 8.68 0.64 -10.94
CA GLY A 363 8.51 -0.28 -12.05
C GLY A 363 9.74 -1.17 -12.32
N ARG A 364 10.68 -1.29 -11.36
CA ARG A 364 11.83 -2.16 -11.50
C ARG A 364 11.49 -3.57 -11.04
N TYR A 365 11.83 -4.55 -11.84
CA TYR A 365 11.69 -5.96 -11.49
C TYR A 365 12.57 -6.33 -10.29
N VAL A 366 11.99 -7.01 -9.33
CA VAL A 366 12.66 -7.42 -8.08
C VAL A 366 12.91 -8.93 -8.07
N ALA A 367 11.86 -9.74 -8.21
CA ALA A 367 11.96 -11.19 -8.10
C ALA A 367 10.78 -11.92 -8.72
N THR A 368 10.99 -13.20 -9.03
CA THR A 368 9.92 -14.18 -9.28
C THR A 368 10.09 -15.35 -8.33
N LEU A 369 9.04 -15.67 -7.59
CA LEU A 369 9.01 -16.78 -6.63
C LEU A 369 7.97 -17.80 -7.08
N LYS A 370 8.26 -19.09 -6.92
CA LYS A 370 7.30 -20.15 -7.19
C LYS A 370 6.27 -20.24 -6.04
N ILE A 371 5.00 -20.43 -6.37
CA ILE A 371 3.94 -20.74 -5.39
C ILE A 371 3.62 -22.23 -5.49
N ALA A 372 3.72 -22.95 -4.36
CA ALA A 372 3.54 -24.40 -4.30
C ALA A 372 2.05 -24.78 -4.25
N LEU A 373 1.28 -24.37 -5.24
CA LEU A 373 -0.14 -24.73 -5.36
C LEU A 373 -0.50 -24.78 -6.85
N SER A 374 -1.23 -25.83 -7.25
CA SER A 374 -1.65 -26.06 -8.64
C SER A 374 -3.10 -25.59 -8.90
N LEU A 375 -3.53 -24.55 -8.22
CA LEU A 375 -4.79 -23.85 -8.46
C LEU A 375 -4.49 -22.53 -9.18
N GLU A 376 -5.43 -21.99 -9.92
CA GLU A 376 -5.26 -20.70 -10.57
C GLU A 376 -5.22 -19.57 -9.54
N SER A 377 -4.12 -18.81 -9.51
CA SER A 377 -4.03 -17.63 -8.64
C SER A 377 -4.74 -16.45 -9.29
N GLU A 378 -5.68 -15.82 -8.59
CA GLU A 378 -6.56 -14.80 -9.14
C GLU A 378 -6.23 -13.38 -8.64
N SER A 379 -5.87 -13.23 -7.38
CA SER A 379 -5.54 -11.93 -6.80
C SER A 379 -4.68 -12.07 -5.55
N MET A 380 -4.13 -10.97 -5.08
CA MET A 380 -3.32 -10.92 -3.87
C MET A 380 -3.61 -9.65 -3.08
N PHE A 381 -3.55 -9.74 -1.75
CA PHE A 381 -3.64 -8.58 -0.87
C PHE A 381 -2.79 -8.77 0.40
N TYR A 382 -2.44 -7.65 1.02
CA TYR A 382 -1.75 -7.61 2.29
C TYR A 382 -2.71 -7.13 3.39
N ALA A 383 -2.81 -7.88 4.49
CA ALA A 383 -3.64 -7.51 5.63
C ALA A 383 -3.09 -8.07 6.93
N ALA A 384 -3.20 -7.33 8.01
CA ALA A 384 -2.84 -7.75 9.38
C ALA A 384 -1.44 -8.40 9.47
N GLY A 385 -0.47 -7.90 8.71
CA GLY A 385 0.91 -8.40 8.73
C GLY A 385 1.16 -9.65 7.88
N ASN A 386 0.19 -10.10 7.08
CA ASN A 386 0.30 -11.30 6.24
C ASN A 386 -0.08 -10.98 4.79
N TYR A 387 0.45 -11.82 3.89
CA TYR A 387 0.07 -11.84 2.49
C TYR A 387 -0.93 -12.96 2.24
N TYR A 388 -1.96 -12.67 1.46
CA TYR A 388 -3.00 -13.59 1.07
C TYR A 388 -3.07 -13.66 -0.46
N VAL A 389 -3.18 -14.87 -0.99
CA VAL A 389 -3.43 -15.10 -2.41
C VAL A 389 -4.78 -15.80 -2.54
N ASN A 390 -5.63 -15.26 -3.40
CA ASN A 390 -6.90 -15.88 -3.76
C ASN A 390 -6.67 -16.84 -4.94
N PHE A 391 -7.23 -18.04 -4.84
CA PHE A 391 -7.10 -19.06 -5.86
C PHE A 391 -8.46 -19.53 -6.35
N HIS A 392 -8.52 -19.87 -7.61
CA HIS A 392 -9.63 -20.55 -8.24
C HIS A 392 -9.20 -21.94 -8.74
N SER A 393 -10.12 -22.94 -8.71
CA SER A 393 -9.85 -24.25 -9.28
C SER A 393 -10.08 -24.24 -10.78
N HIS A 394 -9.14 -24.75 -11.55
CA HIS A 394 -9.29 -24.91 -13.01
C HIS A 394 -10.45 -25.85 -13.41
N ASN A 395 -10.79 -26.84 -12.57
CA ASN A 395 -11.71 -27.91 -12.93
C ASN A 395 -12.86 -28.13 -11.94
N ASP A 396 -12.85 -27.45 -10.81
CA ASP A 396 -13.82 -27.70 -9.74
C ASP A 396 -14.07 -26.40 -8.93
N ILE A 397 -15.06 -25.69 -9.38
CA ILE A 397 -15.46 -24.38 -8.85
C ILE A 397 -15.88 -24.46 -7.37
N ASP A 398 -16.28 -25.64 -6.91
CA ASP A 398 -16.87 -25.84 -5.58
C ASP A 398 -15.80 -26.03 -4.47
N ARG A 399 -14.53 -26.18 -4.83
CA ARG A 399 -13.51 -26.57 -3.86
C ARG A 399 -12.71 -25.42 -3.29
N TYR A 400 -12.61 -24.28 -3.99
CA TYR A 400 -11.63 -23.28 -3.62
C TYR A 400 -12.05 -21.85 -3.91
N SER A 401 -11.83 -21.04 -2.96
CA SER A 401 -11.77 -19.59 -3.06
C SER A 401 -10.72 -19.08 -2.08
#